data_ecd85697299afcc23a5cc39c3c55e9d5
#
_entry.id   ecd85697299afcc23a5cc39c3c55e9d5
#
_cell.length_a   1.000
_cell.length_b   1.000
_cell.length_c   1.000
_cell.angle_alpha   90.00
_cell.angle_beta   90.00
_cell.angle_gamma   90.00
#
_symmetry.space_group_name_H-M   'P 1'
#
loop_
_entity.id
_entity.type
_entity.pdbx_description
1 polymer ?
#
loop_
_entity_poly.entity_id
_entity_poly.type
_entity_poly.pdbx_seq_one_letter_code
_entity_poly.pdbx_strand_id
1 'polypeptide(L)'
;FAAAPKAGASLLTAQFPRAYVDVNRAESEIDPAMFDGPIGLSVGPRSARVTAGLGAIPRVVREGTDIYRRRLPSREAAFRMDAFYHPYHAALAQLVAAAQTAFGMAIVIGVIPQPASRRRSACWR
;
A
#
# COMPACT_ATOMS: atom_id res chain seq x y z
N PHE A 1 -11.97 -2.82 13.40
CA PHE A 1 -10.93 -3.87 13.43
C PHE A 1 -10.00 -3.79 14.66
N ALA A 2 -9.86 -2.65 15.34
CA ALA A 2 -9.05 -2.54 16.56
C ALA A 2 -9.44 -3.54 17.67
N ALA A 3 -10.64 -4.10 17.63
CA ALA A 3 -11.09 -5.13 18.55
C ALA A 3 -10.70 -6.57 18.12
N ALA A 4 -10.15 -6.78 16.94
CA ALA A 4 -9.80 -8.12 16.47
C ALA A 4 -8.87 -8.91 17.39
N PRO A 5 -7.84 -8.31 18.02
CA PRO A 5 -7.01 -9.03 19.00
C PRO A 5 -7.78 -9.52 20.22
N LYS A 6 -8.85 -8.82 20.64
CA LYS A 6 -9.71 -9.25 21.76
C LYS A 6 -10.52 -10.51 21.43
N ALA A 7 -10.71 -10.78 20.12
CA ALA A 7 -11.35 -11.99 19.61
C ALA A 7 -10.33 -13.07 19.20
N GLY A 8 -9.06 -12.93 19.57
CA GLY A 8 -8.01 -13.91 19.26
C GLY A 8 -7.41 -13.81 17.86
N ALA A 9 -7.77 -12.81 17.06
CA ALA A 9 -7.23 -12.62 15.72
C ALA A 9 -5.97 -11.74 15.75
N SER A 10 -4.95 -12.08 14.95
CA SER A 10 -3.79 -11.21 14.75
C SER A 10 -4.19 -9.96 13.96
N LEU A 11 -3.62 -8.82 14.32
CA LEU A 11 -3.85 -7.55 13.62
C LEU A 11 -2.51 -6.95 13.17
N LEU A 12 -2.36 -6.76 11.87
CA LEU A 12 -1.24 -6.05 11.28
C LEU A 12 -1.75 -4.73 10.69
N THR A 13 -1.12 -3.61 11.07
CA THR A 13 -1.49 -2.28 10.57
C THR A 13 -0.28 -1.58 9.99
N ALA A 14 -0.39 -1.05 8.78
CA ALA A 14 0.60 -0.14 8.23
C ALA A 14 0.52 1.20 8.99
N GLN A 15 1.68 1.70 9.47
CA GLN A 15 1.80 2.97 10.17
C GLN A 15 2.12 4.14 9.22
N PHE A 16 1.96 3.93 7.93
CA PHE A 16 2.22 4.89 6.88
C PHE A 16 1.04 4.96 5.88
N PRO A 17 0.85 6.11 5.21
CA PRO A 17 -0.29 6.27 4.31
C PRO A 17 -0.09 5.47 3.02
N ARG A 18 -1.17 4.93 2.47
CA ARG A 18 -1.18 4.26 1.16
C ARG A 18 -0.70 5.15 0.01
N ALA A 19 -0.82 6.47 0.15
CA ALA A 19 -0.29 7.43 -0.81
C ALA A 19 1.24 7.49 -0.82
N TYR A 20 1.91 6.96 0.21
CA TYR A 20 3.36 6.87 0.29
C TYR A 20 3.88 5.53 -0.22
N VAL A 21 3.30 4.42 0.28
CA VAL A 21 3.51 3.04 -0.21
C VAL A 21 2.21 2.27 -0.08
N ASP A 22 1.74 1.68 -1.16
CA ASP A 22 0.56 0.81 -1.15
C ASP A 22 0.97 -0.66 -1.07
N VAL A 23 1.01 -1.20 0.15
CA VAL A 23 1.34 -2.60 0.42
C VAL A 23 0.31 -3.60 -0.13
N ASN A 24 -0.81 -3.13 -0.67
CA ASN A 24 -1.82 -3.95 -1.34
C ASN A 24 -1.64 -3.99 -2.87
N ARG A 25 -0.44 -3.64 -3.35
CA ARG A 25 -0.03 -3.73 -4.74
C ARG A 25 1.15 -4.68 -4.87
N ALA A 26 1.34 -5.24 -6.05
CA ALA A 26 2.55 -6.03 -6.29
C ALA A 26 3.79 -5.13 -6.28
N GLU A 27 4.90 -5.65 -5.77
CA GLU A 27 6.19 -4.94 -5.72
C GLU A 27 6.60 -4.40 -7.09
N SER A 28 6.36 -5.19 -8.14
CA SER A 28 6.68 -4.86 -9.54
C SER A 28 5.75 -3.81 -10.17
N GLU A 29 4.65 -3.42 -9.50
CA GLU A 29 3.72 -2.39 -9.98
C GLU A 29 4.25 -0.99 -9.64
N ILE A 30 5.38 -0.61 -10.21
CA ILE A 30 5.98 0.73 -10.07
C ILE A 30 6.05 1.39 -11.45
N ASP A 31 5.73 2.69 -11.53
CA ASP A 31 5.92 3.49 -12.74
C ASP A 31 7.32 4.14 -12.72
N PRO A 32 8.30 3.64 -13.50
CA PRO A 32 9.64 4.21 -13.50
C PRO A 32 9.68 5.65 -14.02
N ALA A 33 8.68 6.08 -14.79
CA ALA A 33 8.59 7.46 -15.29
C ALA A 33 8.39 8.50 -14.19
N MET A 34 8.01 8.08 -12.97
CA MET A 34 7.89 8.96 -11.81
C MET A 34 9.24 9.41 -11.24
N PHE A 35 10.35 8.78 -11.64
CA PHE A 35 11.67 8.98 -11.06
C PHE A 35 12.61 9.69 -12.03
N ASP A 36 13.62 10.33 -11.49
CA ASP A 36 14.63 11.12 -12.23
C ASP A 36 15.75 10.27 -12.85
N GLY A 37 15.77 8.95 -12.57
CA GLY A 37 16.76 8.00 -13.07
C GLY A 37 16.36 6.55 -12.85
N PRO A 38 17.25 5.58 -13.12
CA PRO A 38 17.00 4.17 -12.89
C PRO A 38 16.73 3.88 -11.43
N ILE A 39 15.66 3.11 -11.16
CA ILE A 39 15.22 2.84 -9.77
C ILE A 39 15.87 1.62 -9.13
N GLY A 40 16.61 0.81 -9.90
CA GLY A 40 17.30 -0.39 -9.37
C GLY A 40 16.36 -1.52 -8.93
N LEU A 41 15.08 -1.43 -9.23
CA LEU A 41 14.06 -2.43 -8.88
C LEU A 41 13.56 -3.16 -10.13
N SER A 42 13.10 -4.40 -9.94
CA SER A 42 12.43 -5.15 -11.00
C SER A 42 11.03 -4.57 -11.24
N VAL A 43 10.82 -4.04 -12.44
CA VAL A 43 9.54 -3.46 -12.85
C VAL A 43 8.80 -4.47 -13.72
N GLY A 44 7.56 -4.75 -13.35
CA GLY A 44 6.67 -5.63 -14.12
C GLY A 44 6.07 -4.95 -15.35
N PRO A 45 5.28 -5.69 -16.13
CA PRO A 45 4.54 -5.12 -17.25
C PRO A 45 3.65 -3.96 -16.78
N ARG A 46 3.52 -2.94 -17.61
CA ARG A 46 2.72 -1.75 -17.28
C ARG A 46 1.24 -2.11 -17.21
N SER A 47 0.75 -2.36 -16.00
CA SER A 47 -0.66 -2.66 -15.77
C SER A 47 -1.54 -1.41 -15.97
N ALA A 48 -2.85 -1.61 -16.16
CA ALA A 48 -3.81 -0.51 -16.21
C ALA A 48 -3.77 0.36 -14.93
N ARG A 49 -3.47 -0.25 -13.78
CA ARG A 49 -3.32 0.44 -12.50
C ARG A 49 -2.08 1.33 -12.46
N VAL A 50 -0.94 0.83 -12.91
CA VAL A 50 0.30 1.62 -13.04
C VAL A 50 0.09 2.78 -13.99
N THR A 51 -0.57 2.54 -15.12
CA THR A 51 -0.94 3.59 -16.09
C THR A 51 -1.83 4.67 -15.46
N ALA A 52 -2.78 4.26 -14.61
CA ALA A 52 -3.63 5.17 -13.84
C ALA A 52 -2.91 5.84 -12.64
N GLY A 53 -1.62 5.56 -12.41
CA GLY A 53 -0.86 6.12 -11.29
C GLY A 53 -1.14 5.47 -9.93
N LEU A 54 -1.65 4.23 -9.92
CA LEU A 54 -2.09 3.50 -8.71
C LEU A 54 -1.19 2.28 -8.42
N GLY A 55 0.10 2.40 -8.64
CA GLY A 55 1.09 1.36 -8.34
C GLY A 55 1.43 1.23 -6.85
N ALA A 56 2.48 0.43 -6.53
CA ALA A 56 3.00 0.27 -5.18
C ALA A 56 3.53 1.58 -4.58
N ILE A 57 4.06 2.46 -5.44
CA ILE A 57 4.32 3.88 -5.11
C ILE A 57 3.33 4.69 -5.96
N PRO A 58 2.23 5.17 -5.38
CA PRO A 58 1.20 5.87 -6.14
C PRO A 58 1.67 7.24 -6.61
N ARG A 59 1.32 7.60 -7.85
CA ARG A 59 1.53 8.94 -8.41
C ARG A 59 0.34 9.84 -8.15
N VAL A 60 -0.85 9.28 -8.09
CA VAL A 60 -2.08 10.04 -7.94
C VAL A 60 -2.84 9.63 -6.68
N VAL A 61 -3.60 10.57 -6.14
CA VAL A 61 -4.65 10.33 -5.17
C VAL A 61 -6.02 10.38 -5.87
N ARG A 62 -7.05 10.57 -5.12
CA ARG A 62 -8.42 10.67 -5.60
C ARG A 62 -8.54 11.61 -6.81
N GLU A 63 -9.32 11.18 -7.83
CA GLU A 63 -9.69 12.00 -9.00
C GLU A 63 -8.52 12.42 -9.90
N GLY A 64 -7.43 11.65 -9.91
CA GLY A 64 -6.30 11.92 -10.78
C GLY A 64 -5.41 13.08 -10.36
N THR A 65 -5.56 13.57 -9.12
CA THR A 65 -4.68 14.62 -8.60
C THR A 65 -3.29 14.06 -8.32
N ASP A 66 -2.27 14.61 -8.96
CA ASP A 66 -0.88 14.20 -8.74
C ASP A 66 -0.41 14.52 -7.32
N ILE A 67 0.24 13.54 -6.69
CA ILE A 67 0.86 13.67 -5.36
C ILE A 67 2.14 14.52 -5.46
N TYR A 68 2.91 14.32 -6.52
CA TYR A 68 4.24 14.90 -6.68
C TYR A 68 4.25 15.95 -7.79
N ARG A 69 4.78 17.14 -7.49
CA ARG A 69 4.92 18.23 -8.46
C ARG A 69 6.09 18.06 -9.42
N ARG A 70 7.02 17.15 -9.10
CA ARG A 70 8.21 16.83 -9.89
C ARG A 70 8.55 15.36 -9.72
N ARG A 71 9.43 14.84 -10.57
CA ARG A 71 9.93 13.47 -10.43
C ARG A 71 10.63 13.28 -9.09
N LEU A 72 10.48 12.09 -8.53
CA LEU A 72 11.15 11.69 -7.30
C LEU A 72 12.60 11.31 -7.59
N PRO A 73 13.53 11.51 -6.65
CA PRO A 73 14.86 10.93 -6.74
C PRO A 73 14.77 9.40 -6.90
N SER A 74 15.56 8.83 -7.80
CA SER A 74 15.53 7.38 -8.09
C SER A 74 15.74 6.50 -6.85
N ARG A 75 16.57 6.96 -5.90
CA ARG A 75 16.80 6.29 -4.59
C ARG A 75 15.55 6.14 -3.72
N GLU A 76 14.54 6.99 -3.91
CA GLU A 76 13.29 6.91 -3.15
C GLU A 76 12.54 5.61 -3.41
N ALA A 77 12.62 5.05 -4.62
CA ALA A 77 11.97 3.80 -4.95
C ALA A 77 12.48 2.66 -4.06
N ALA A 78 13.78 2.37 -4.09
CA ALA A 78 14.39 1.33 -3.28
C ALA A 78 14.20 1.60 -1.77
N PHE A 79 14.43 2.83 -1.33
CA PHE A 79 14.24 3.20 0.08
C PHE A 79 12.82 2.88 0.59
N ARG A 80 11.78 3.22 -0.17
CA ARG A 80 10.41 2.96 0.27
C ARG A 80 10.07 1.49 0.28
N MET A 81 10.57 0.73 -0.69
CA MET A 81 10.36 -0.72 -0.72
C MET A 81 11.07 -1.38 0.46
N ASP A 82 12.32 -1.04 0.72
CA ASP A 82 13.12 -1.67 1.79
C ASP A 82 12.66 -1.26 3.20
N ALA A 83 12.28 0.01 3.38
CA ALA A 83 11.92 0.50 4.72
C ALA A 83 10.46 0.24 5.11
N PHE A 84 9.53 0.07 4.13
CA PHE A 84 8.10 -0.01 4.41
C PHE A 84 7.43 -1.23 3.79
N TYR A 85 7.66 -1.52 2.51
CA TYR A 85 6.97 -2.59 1.81
C TYR A 85 7.44 -3.98 2.27
N HIS A 86 8.73 -4.25 2.19
CA HIS A 86 9.29 -5.55 2.54
C HIS A 86 9.08 -5.91 4.02
N PRO A 87 9.33 -5.01 5.00
CA PRO A 87 9.07 -5.32 6.40
C PRO A 87 7.59 -5.61 6.70
N TYR A 88 6.66 -4.91 6.04
CA TYR A 88 5.24 -5.18 6.18
C TYR A 88 4.89 -6.58 5.69
N HIS A 89 5.35 -6.96 4.50
CA HIS A 89 5.10 -8.28 3.92
C HIS A 89 5.80 -9.40 4.68
N ALA A 90 6.99 -9.17 5.22
CA ALA A 90 7.67 -10.12 6.09
C ALA A 90 6.88 -10.39 7.37
N ALA A 91 6.37 -9.34 8.02
CA ALA A 91 5.51 -9.48 9.20
C ALA A 91 4.20 -10.21 8.87
N LEU A 92 3.57 -9.90 7.73
CA LEU A 92 2.37 -10.60 7.28
C LEU A 92 2.63 -12.10 7.06
N ALA A 93 3.73 -12.44 6.38
CA ALA A 93 4.11 -13.83 6.14
C ALA A 93 4.33 -14.60 7.45
N GLN A 94 4.96 -13.99 8.45
CA GLN A 94 5.15 -14.60 9.77
C GLN A 94 3.82 -14.88 10.46
N LEU A 95 2.88 -13.95 10.43
CA LEU A 95 1.55 -14.13 11.02
C LEU A 95 0.75 -15.24 10.32
N VAL A 96 0.83 -15.31 8.98
CA VAL A 96 0.20 -16.37 8.20
C VAL A 96 0.80 -17.73 8.54
N ALA A 97 2.14 -17.84 8.59
CA ALA A 97 2.83 -19.09 8.94
C ALA A 97 2.48 -19.54 10.36
N ALA A 98 2.43 -18.63 11.33
CA ALA A 98 2.04 -18.94 12.70
C ALA A 98 0.60 -19.48 12.78
N ALA A 99 -0.34 -18.86 12.06
CA ALA A 99 -1.72 -19.31 12.01
C ALA A 99 -1.85 -20.72 11.34
N GLN A 100 -1.12 -20.94 10.25
CA GLN A 100 -1.08 -22.25 9.59
C GLN A 100 -0.51 -23.34 10.51
N THR A 101 0.54 -23.02 11.27
CA THR A 101 1.12 -23.98 12.23
C THR A 101 0.15 -24.29 13.35
N ALA A 102 -0.56 -23.31 13.89
CA ALA A 102 -1.44 -23.47 15.03
C ALA A 102 -2.79 -24.12 14.66
N PHE A 103 -3.34 -23.82 13.47
CA PHE A 103 -4.71 -24.16 13.10
C PHE A 103 -4.83 -24.95 11.78
N GLY A 104 -3.72 -25.27 11.11
CA GLY A 104 -3.71 -25.93 9.82
C GLY A 104 -4.15 -25.05 8.63
N MET A 105 -4.63 -23.84 8.90
CA MET A 105 -5.07 -22.87 7.89
C MET A 105 -4.86 -21.44 8.36
N ALA A 106 -4.82 -20.49 7.43
CA ALA A 106 -4.83 -19.07 7.71
C ALA A 106 -5.84 -18.36 6.81
N ILE A 107 -6.61 -17.43 7.38
CA ILE A 107 -7.52 -16.55 6.65
C ILE A 107 -7.00 -15.12 6.79
N VAL A 108 -6.71 -14.47 5.67
CA VAL A 108 -6.26 -13.07 5.65
C VAL A 108 -7.41 -12.18 5.22
N ILE A 109 -7.79 -11.23 6.07
CA ILE A 109 -8.82 -10.24 5.77
C ILE A 109 -8.16 -8.88 5.57
N GLY A 110 -8.10 -8.43 4.31
CA GLY A 110 -7.59 -7.11 3.96
C GLY A 110 -8.65 -6.02 4.18
N VAL A 111 -8.33 -5.03 5.01
CA VAL A 111 -9.21 -3.88 5.23
C VAL A 111 -8.56 -2.64 4.66
N ILE A 112 -9.22 -2.05 3.67
CA ILE A 112 -8.80 -0.80 3.06
C ILE A 112 -9.67 0.31 3.65
N PRO A 113 -9.13 1.23 4.47
CA PRO A 113 -9.89 2.36 4.96
C PRO A 113 -10.41 3.17 3.78
N GLN A 114 -11.71 3.31 3.69
CA GLN A 114 -12.33 4.26 2.76
C GLN A 114 -12.04 5.68 3.29
N PRO A 115 -11.63 6.63 2.44
CA PRO A 115 -11.57 8.02 2.86
C PRO A 115 -12.95 8.42 3.37
N ALA A 116 -13.00 9.02 4.56
CA ALA A 116 -14.24 9.52 5.10
C ALA A 116 -14.90 10.43 4.04
N SER A 117 -16.07 10.05 3.55
CA SER A 117 -16.85 10.93 2.71
C SER A 117 -17.11 12.19 3.55
N ARG A 118 -16.64 13.35 3.10
CA ARG A 118 -17.09 14.60 3.68
C ARG A 118 -18.61 14.57 3.60
N ARG A 119 -19.28 14.30 4.72
CA ARG A 119 -20.71 14.60 4.84
C ARG A 119 -20.82 16.08 4.55
N ARG A 120 -21.32 16.40 3.36
CA ARG A 120 -21.82 17.75 3.11
C ARG A 120 -22.93 17.92 4.14
N SER A 121 -22.64 18.67 5.18
CA SER A 121 -23.68 19.19 6.05
C SER A 121 -24.57 20.04 5.14
N ALA A 122 -25.68 19.45 4.69
CA ALA A 122 -26.76 20.18 4.10
C ALA A 122 -27.30 21.09 5.20
N CYS A 123 -26.86 22.33 5.17
CA CYS A 123 -27.47 23.39 5.97
C CYS A 123 -28.84 23.66 5.34
N TRP A 124 -29.87 23.06 5.91
CA TRP A 124 -31.25 23.45 5.61
C TRP A 124 -31.51 24.76 6.34
N ARG A 125 -31.70 25.85 5.59
CA ARG A 125 -32.43 27.05 6.08
C ARG A 125 -33.91 26.84 5.83
#